data_e64e1b49e0b3cadec838a1c0493762cb
#
_entry.id   e64e1b49e0b3cadec838a1c0493762cb
#
_cell.length_a   1.000
_cell.length_b   1.000
_cell.length_c   1.000
_cell.angle_alpha   90.00
_cell.angle_beta   90.00
_cell.angle_gamma   90.00
#
_symmetry.space_group_name_H-M   'P 1'
#
loop_
_entity.id
_entity.type
_entity.pdbx_description
1 polymer ?
#
loop_
_entity_poly.entity_id
_entity_poly.type
_entity_poly.pdbx_seq_one_letter_code
_entity_poly.pdbx_strand_id
1 'polypeptide(L)'
;MNKEAVLKVKNLVTSFETEAGRIRAVDDVSFDVSKGEVLGIVGESGCGKSVTALSIMRLLPKPSGRIDGGRIIFSGTDIAVLPAERMHEIRGNRISMIFQEPMTALNPVHRIGDQIGEVFRLRYSGMSEKEIREESAGMLQKVGISDPGKRINEYPHHISGGMRQRVMIAMALACKPDILIADEPTTALDVTIQAQIIDLMKKLQDETGMAIIFITHALGVIAETSDSVLVMYAGKVAEKAPVGKLFKEPMHPYTKGLLLSIPRLEGKRKTRLHVIKGMVPALHELPDGCRFRNRCPEAMAVCGTVSPPAFSIDNEHQVSCYLYA
;
A
#
# COMPACT_ATOMS: atom_id res chain seq x y z
N MET A 1 -2.39 11.49 -23.00
CA MET A 1 -3.43 10.45 -23.14
C MET A 1 -3.89 10.07 -21.75
N ASN A 2 -5.18 10.23 -21.43
CA ASN A 2 -5.72 9.76 -20.15
C ASN A 2 -5.57 8.24 -20.10
N LYS A 3 -4.68 7.73 -19.25
CA LYS A 3 -4.57 6.29 -18.98
C LYS A 3 -5.89 5.84 -18.33
N GLU A 4 -6.46 4.74 -18.78
CA GLU A 4 -7.67 4.19 -18.19
C GLU A 4 -7.41 3.73 -16.76
N ALA A 5 -8.24 4.19 -15.81
CA ALA A 5 -8.12 3.80 -14.42
C ALA A 5 -8.59 2.36 -14.22
N VAL A 6 -7.69 1.48 -13.77
CA VAL A 6 -7.98 0.07 -13.46
C VAL A 6 -8.66 -0.09 -12.09
N LEU A 7 -8.38 0.82 -11.15
CA LEU A 7 -9.03 0.89 -9.84
C LEU A 7 -9.47 2.31 -9.54
N LYS A 8 -10.71 2.46 -9.05
CA LYS A 8 -11.24 3.74 -8.53
C LYS A 8 -11.82 3.50 -7.14
N VAL A 9 -11.24 4.12 -6.15
CA VAL A 9 -11.76 4.17 -4.78
C VAL A 9 -12.47 5.52 -4.62
N LYS A 10 -13.73 5.49 -4.19
CA LYS A 10 -14.56 6.70 -4.06
C LYS A 10 -15.21 6.75 -2.69
N ASN A 11 -14.92 7.81 -1.94
CA ASN A 11 -15.50 8.12 -0.62
C ASN A 11 -15.47 6.92 0.33
N LEU A 12 -14.37 6.15 0.34
CA LEU A 12 -14.24 4.94 1.14
C LEU A 12 -14.30 5.28 2.62
N VAL A 13 -15.20 4.61 3.33
CA VAL A 13 -15.33 4.67 4.79
C VAL A 13 -15.22 3.27 5.36
N THR A 14 -14.24 3.07 6.25
CA THR A 14 -14.00 1.78 6.92
C THR A 14 -13.91 2.00 8.43
N SER A 15 -14.64 1.20 9.19
CA SER A 15 -14.66 1.27 10.64
C SER A 15 -14.42 -0.07 11.31
N PHE A 16 -14.09 0.01 12.60
CA PHE A 16 -13.95 -1.12 13.50
C PHE A 16 -14.81 -0.91 14.74
N GLU A 17 -15.49 -1.97 15.17
CA GLU A 17 -16.12 -2.02 16.49
C GLU A 17 -15.04 -2.33 17.53
N THR A 18 -14.94 -1.48 18.54
CA THR A 18 -14.00 -1.59 19.66
C THR A 18 -14.72 -1.43 20.98
N GLU A 19 -14.06 -1.70 22.10
CA GLU A 19 -14.63 -1.45 23.45
C GLU A 19 -14.99 0.03 23.66
N ALA A 20 -14.26 0.94 23.01
CA ALA A 20 -14.55 2.39 23.04
C ALA A 20 -15.65 2.81 22.05
N GLY A 21 -16.33 1.86 21.40
CA GLY A 21 -17.32 2.10 20.37
C GLY A 21 -16.76 1.98 18.95
N ARG A 22 -17.53 2.49 17.99
CA ARG A 22 -17.20 2.40 16.57
C ARG A 22 -16.21 3.48 16.16
N ILE A 23 -15.07 3.06 15.62
CA ILE A 23 -13.97 3.93 15.22
C ILE A 23 -13.80 3.86 13.71
N ARG A 24 -13.78 5.03 13.03
CA ARG A 24 -13.48 5.14 11.61
C ARG A 24 -11.97 5.20 11.37
N ALA A 25 -11.40 4.13 10.82
CA ALA A 25 -9.98 4.06 10.48
C ALA A 25 -9.68 4.63 9.09
N VAL A 26 -10.66 4.61 8.17
CA VAL A 26 -10.63 5.26 6.86
C VAL A 26 -11.91 6.08 6.74
N ASP A 27 -11.81 7.33 6.35
CA ASP A 27 -12.91 8.27 6.37
C ASP A 27 -12.86 9.18 5.14
N ASP A 28 -13.73 8.89 4.16
CA ASP A 28 -13.87 9.65 2.92
C ASP A 28 -12.61 9.64 2.03
N VAL A 29 -11.97 8.47 1.87
CA VAL A 29 -10.76 8.33 1.04
C VAL A 29 -11.14 8.07 -0.40
N SER A 30 -10.60 8.91 -1.31
CA SER A 30 -10.83 8.79 -2.75
C SER A 30 -9.53 8.89 -3.54
N PHE A 31 -9.30 7.95 -4.46
CA PHE A 31 -8.18 7.97 -5.41
C PHE A 31 -8.43 7.00 -6.56
N ASP A 32 -7.72 7.21 -7.65
CA ASP A 32 -7.71 6.33 -8.82
C ASP A 32 -6.30 5.80 -9.05
N VAL A 33 -6.21 4.60 -9.64
CA VAL A 33 -4.95 3.99 -10.09
C VAL A 33 -5.14 3.57 -11.54
N SER A 34 -4.26 4.03 -12.42
CA SER A 34 -4.27 3.69 -13.84
C SER A 34 -3.46 2.41 -14.11
N LYS A 35 -3.70 1.76 -15.23
CA LYS A 35 -2.90 0.61 -15.66
C LYS A 35 -1.43 1.01 -15.83
N GLY A 36 -0.53 0.22 -15.24
CA GLY A 36 0.92 0.46 -15.26
C GLY A 36 1.37 1.63 -14.39
N GLU A 37 0.50 2.20 -13.56
CA GLU A 37 0.85 3.28 -12.63
C GLU A 37 1.35 2.71 -11.31
N VAL A 38 2.34 3.38 -10.71
CA VAL A 38 2.76 3.15 -9.32
C VAL A 38 2.23 4.28 -8.45
N LEU A 39 1.22 3.99 -7.63
CA LEU A 39 0.69 4.91 -6.62
C LEU A 39 1.38 4.65 -5.28
N GLY A 40 2.09 5.63 -4.75
CA GLY A 40 2.61 5.62 -3.39
C GLY A 40 1.56 6.07 -2.37
N ILE A 41 1.33 5.31 -1.31
CA ILE A 41 0.51 5.73 -0.17
C ILE A 41 1.42 5.89 1.04
N VAL A 42 1.50 7.11 1.57
CA VAL A 42 2.40 7.46 2.68
C VAL A 42 1.67 8.10 3.84
N GLY A 43 2.29 8.07 5.00
CA GLY A 43 1.81 8.69 6.24
C GLY A 43 2.35 7.97 7.47
N GLU A 44 2.17 8.58 8.65
CA GLU A 44 2.59 8.00 9.92
C GLU A 44 1.86 6.67 10.21
N SER A 45 2.42 5.86 11.13
CA SER A 45 1.77 4.61 11.56
C SER A 45 0.36 4.88 12.10
N GLY A 46 -0.59 3.98 11.83
CA GLY A 46 -1.99 4.12 12.25
C GLY A 46 -2.83 5.08 11.43
N CYS A 47 -2.31 5.73 10.37
CA CYS A 47 -3.10 6.69 9.58
C CYS A 47 -4.10 6.06 8.59
N GLY A 48 -4.25 4.72 8.54
CA GLY A 48 -5.25 4.05 7.73
C GLY A 48 -4.76 3.42 6.41
N LYS A 49 -3.46 3.45 6.10
CA LYS A 49 -2.88 2.91 4.84
C LYS A 49 -3.21 1.43 4.63
N SER A 50 -2.79 0.58 5.55
CA SER A 50 -3.03 -0.87 5.49
C SER A 50 -4.53 -1.20 5.56
N VAL A 51 -5.32 -0.42 6.30
CA VAL A 51 -6.78 -0.58 6.35
C VAL A 51 -7.41 -0.27 4.99
N THR A 52 -6.90 0.72 4.26
CA THR A 52 -7.33 1.02 2.89
C THR A 52 -7.04 -0.17 1.96
N ALA A 53 -5.84 -0.75 2.03
CA ALA A 53 -5.48 -1.94 1.27
C ALA A 53 -6.36 -3.16 1.61
N LEU A 54 -6.56 -3.43 2.89
CA LEU A 54 -7.44 -4.52 3.37
C LEU A 54 -8.90 -4.29 2.97
N SER A 55 -9.35 -3.03 2.88
CA SER A 55 -10.69 -2.71 2.40
C SER A 55 -10.85 -3.02 0.91
N ILE A 56 -9.85 -2.68 0.07
CA ILE A 56 -9.83 -3.04 -1.34
C ILE A 56 -9.89 -4.55 -1.51
N MET A 57 -9.09 -5.27 -0.73
CA MET A 57 -9.07 -6.73 -0.72
C MET A 57 -10.27 -7.36 -0.02
N ARG A 58 -11.09 -6.58 0.72
CA ARG A 58 -12.15 -7.07 1.60
C ARG A 58 -11.66 -8.13 2.58
N LEU A 59 -10.48 -7.90 3.15
CA LEU A 59 -9.81 -8.76 4.13
C LEU A 59 -9.81 -8.14 5.53
N LEU A 60 -10.76 -7.25 5.81
CA LEU A 60 -10.95 -6.70 7.15
C LEU A 60 -11.29 -7.82 8.15
N PRO A 61 -10.73 -7.78 9.38
CA PRO A 61 -11.00 -8.78 10.40
C PRO A 61 -12.49 -8.75 10.81
N LYS A 62 -13.13 -9.91 10.76
CA LYS A 62 -14.53 -10.08 11.17
C LYS A 62 -14.60 -10.57 12.62
N PRO A 63 -15.62 -10.17 13.39
CA PRO A 63 -16.75 -9.29 13.02
C PRO A 63 -16.45 -7.79 13.17
N SER A 64 -15.28 -7.41 13.69
CA SER A 64 -14.98 -6.04 14.10
C SER A 64 -14.87 -5.05 12.94
N GLY A 65 -14.26 -5.43 11.80
CA GLY A 65 -14.00 -4.54 10.68
C GLY A 65 -15.07 -4.60 9.59
N ARG A 66 -15.50 -3.44 9.09
CA ARG A 66 -16.45 -3.34 7.97
C ARG A 66 -16.26 -2.10 7.11
N ILE A 67 -16.65 -2.20 5.84
CA ILE A 67 -16.81 -1.05 4.94
C ILE A 67 -18.19 -0.47 5.20
N ASP A 68 -18.24 0.81 5.61
CA ASP A 68 -19.48 1.51 5.95
C ASP A 68 -20.06 2.27 4.77
N GLY A 69 -19.22 2.65 3.82
CA GLY A 69 -19.63 3.43 2.66
C GLY A 69 -18.53 3.57 1.64
N GLY A 70 -18.88 4.22 0.56
CA GLY A 70 -18.02 4.41 -0.60
C GLY A 70 -18.12 3.27 -1.59
N ARG A 71 -17.29 3.34 -2.64
CA ARG A 71 -17.25 2.38 -3.75
C ARG A 71 -15.82 2.03 -4.08
N ILE A 72 -15.60 0.77 -4.44
CA ILE A 72 -14.30 0.27 -4.90
C ILE A 72 -14.52 -0.33 -6.28
N ILE A 73 -14.27 0.44 -7.32
CA ILE A 73 -14.55 0.06 -8.70
C ILE A 73 -13.27 -0.50 -9.31
N PHE A 74 -13.24 -1.79 -9.57
CA PHE A 74 -12.14 -2.50 -10.23
C PHE A 74 -12.59 -2.96 -11.61
N SER A 75 -11.91 -2.53 -12.66
CA SER A 75 -12.27 -2.84 -14.08
C SER A 75 -13.76 -2.68 -14.35
N GLY A 76 -14.36 -1.57 -13.89
CA GLY A 76 -15.78 -1.24 -14.08
C GLY A 76 -16.76 -1.89 -13.10
N THR A 77 -16.31 -2.84 -12.25
CA THR A 77 -17.17 -3.54 -11.28
C THR A 77 -16.93 -3.01 -9.87
N ASP A 78 -18.01 -2.69 -9.14
CA ASP A 78 -17.91 -2.32 -7.72
C ASP A 78 -17.69 -3.55 -6.86
N ILE A 79 -16.43 -3.76 -6.45
CA ILE A 79 -16.04 -4.93 -5.66
C ILE A 79 -16.37 -4.80 -4.18
N ALA A 80 -16.76 -3.61 -3.70
CA ALA A 80 -17.13 -3.42 -2.28
C ALA A 80 -18.40 -4.21 -1.93
N VAL A 81 -19.32 -4.37 -2.89
CA VAL A 81 -20.61 -5.01 -2.71
C VAL A 81 -20.75 -6.39 -3.39
N LEU A 82 -19.69 -6.89 -4.02
CA LEU A 82 -19.69 -8.22 -4.62
C LEU A 82 -19.99 -9.31 -3.59
N PRO A 83 -20.71 -10.40 -3.97
CA PRO A 83 -20.78 -11.62 -3.15
C PRO A 83 -19.38 -12.13 -2.77
N ALA A 84 -19.25 -12.74 -1.58
CA ALA A 84 -17.95 -13.20 -1.07
C ALA A 84 -17.28 -14.22 -2.02
N GLU A 85 -18.08 -15.07 -2.63
CA GLU A 85 -17.68 -16.10 -3.59
C GLU A 85 -17.02 -15.49 -4.83
N ARG A 86 -17.56 -14.36 -5.33
CA ARG A 86 -17.01 -13.64 -6.48
C ARG A 86 -15.66 -12.98 -6.18
N MET A 87 -15.38 -12.67 -4.92
CA MET A 87 -14.08 -12.13 -4.51
C MET A 87 -12.94 -13.13 -4.64
N HIS A 88 -13.22 -14.43 -4.63
CA HIS A 88 -12.19 -15.46 -4.88
C HIS A 88 -11.64 -15.39 -6.30
N GLU A 89 -12.42 -14.93 -7.28
CA GLU A 89 -11.97 -14.74 -8.66
C GLU A 89 -11.01 -13.53 -8.80
N ILE A 90 -11.06 -12.60 -7.85
CA ILE A 90 -10.30 -11.35 -7.87
C ILE A 90 -9.03 -11.46 -7.02
N ARG A 91 -9.16 -11.93 -5.76
CA ARG A 91 -8.04 -12.04 -4.83
C ARG A 91 -7.00 -13.04 -5.30
N GLY A 92 -5.72 -12.64 -5.28
CA GLY A 92 -4.60 -13.46 -5.70
C GLY A 92 -4.58 -13.82 -7.19
N ASN A 93 -5.57 -13.37 -7.96
CA ASN A 93 -5.64 -13.54 -9.40
C ASN A 93 -5.49 -12.21 -10.13
N ARG A 94 -6.45 -11.30 -9.92
CA ARG A 94 -6.46 -9.99 -10.58
C ARG A 94 -5.93 -8.87 -9.69
N ILE A 95 -6.13 -8.98 -8.38
CA ILE A 95 -5.53 -8.11 -7.36
C ILE A 95 -4.78 -9.01 -6.39
N SER A 96 -3.48 -8.84 -6.29
CA SER A 96 -2.63 -9.53 -5.31
C SER A 96 -2.12 -8.57 -4.25
N MET A 97 -1.74 -9.12 -3.09
CA MET A 97 -1.22 -8.33 -1.98
C MET A 97 0.02 -8.99 -1.36
N ILE A 98 1.03 -8.18 -1.12
CA ILE A 98 2.17 -8.50 -0.25
C ILE A 98 1.89 -7.86 1.11
N PHE A 99 1.82 -8.67 2.16
CA PHE A 99 1.53 -8.23 3.51
C PHE A 99 2.79 -7.73 4.23
N GLN A 100 2.58 -6.90 5.25
CA GLN A 100 3.63 -6.19 6.00
C GLN A 100 4.68 -7.12 6.65
N GLU A 101 4.32 -8.34 7.05
CA GLU A 101 5.23 -9.24 7.77
C GLU A 101 5.55 -10.51 6.97
N PRO A 102 6.72 -10.57 6.29
CA PRO A 102 7.11 -11.77 5.53
C PRO A 102 7.35 -13.00 6.41
N MET A 103 7.63 -12.77 7.71
CA MET A 103 7.92 -13.86 8.64
C MET A 103 6.68 -14.68 9.02
N THR A 104 5.51 -14.06 8.99
CA THR A 104 4.21 -14.67 9.36
C THR A 104 3.40 -15.09 8.14
N ALA A 105 3.72 -14.57 6.95
CA ALA A 105 2.96 -14.82 5.72
C ALA A 105 3.24 -16.19 5.11
N LEU A 106 4.45 -16.75 5.29
CA LEU A 106 4.77 -18.10 4.84
C LEU A 106 4.49 -19.13 5.95
N ASN A 107 3.77 -20.19 5.61
CA ASN A 107 3.50 -21.27 6.52
C ASN A 107 4.81 -22.07 6.78
N PRO A 108 5.32 -22.11 8.04
CA PRO A 108 6.62 -22.71 8.34
C PRO A 108 6.67 -24.23 8.19
N VAL A 109 5.52 -24.91 8.16
CA VAL A 109 5.43 -26.38 8.05
C VAL A 109 5.16 -26.87 6.63
N HIS A 110 5.02 -25.96 5.66
CA HIS A 110 4.91 -26.29 4.23
C HIS A 110 6.19 -25.89 3.48
N ARG A 111 6.56 -26.69 2.47
CA ARG A 111 7.68 -26.36 1.60
C ARG A 111 7.36 -25.15 0.72
N ILE A 112 8.39 -24.43 0.31
CA ILE A 112 8.26 -23.24 -0.53
C ILE A 112 7.50 -23.56 -1.82
N GLY A 113 7.86 -24.67 -2.49
CA GLY A 113 7.20 -25.09 -3.73
C GLY A 113 5.75 -25.44 -3.56
N ASP A 114 5.37 -26.02 -2.42
CA ASP A 114 3.97 -26.39 -2.16
C ASP A 114 3.11 -25.13 -2.00
N GLN A 115 3.63 -24.09 -1.35
CA GLN A 115 2.92 -22.81 -1.14
C GLN A 115 2.78 -22.02 -2.44
N ILE A 116 3.81 -21.97 -3.29
CA ILE A 116 3.70 -21.35 -4.63
C ILE A 116 2.77 -22.21 -5.50
N GLY A 117 2.91 -23.54 -5.46
CA GLY A 117 2.11 -24.49 -6.23
C GLY A 117 0.63 -24.44 -5.86
N GLU A 118 0.27 -24.13 -4.60
CA GLU A 118 -1.12 -23.95 -4.19
C GLU A 118 -1.80 -22.83 -4.99
N VAL A 119 -1.10 -21.73 -5.28
CA VAL A 119 -1.64 -20.64 -6.10
C VAL A 119 -1.99 -21.15 -7.50
N PHE A 120 -1.14 -21.96 -8.10
CA PHE A 120 -1.40 -22.55 -9.43
C PHE A 120 -2.55 -23.57 -9.38
N ARG A 121 -2.59 -24.48 -8.39
CA ARG A 121 -3.70 -25.45 -8.22
C ARG A 121 -5.05 -24.77 -8.09
N LEU A 122 -5.12 -23.68 -7.34
CA LEU A 122 -6.37 -22.93 -7.15
C LEU A 122 -6.85 -22.21 -8.42
N ARG A 123 -5.94 -21.90 -9.36
CA ARG A 123 -6.26 -21.07 -10.53
C ARG A 123 -6.30 -21.82 -11.84
N TYR A 124 -5.51 -22.87 -11.97
CA TYR A 124 -5.33 -23.59 -13.22
C TYR A 124 -5.66 -25.08 -13.01
N SER A 125 -6.95 -25.40 -13.00
CA SER A 125 -7.47 -26.75 -12.70
C SER A 125 -7.01 -27.87 -13.65
N GLY A 126 -6.39 -27.51 -14.79
CA GLY A 126 -5.87 -28.46 -15.77
C GLY A 126 -4.36 -28.74 -15.69
N MET A 127 -3.63 -28.05 -14.79
CA MET A 127 -2.18 -28.23 -14.66
C MET A 127 -1.84 -29.52 -13.91
N SER A 128 -0.89 -30.30 -14.44
CA SER A 128 -0.32 -31.46 -13.76
C SER A 128 0.62 -31.00 -12.63
N GLU A 129 0.86 -31.86 -11.63
CA GLU A 129 1.80 -31.56 -10.53
C GLU A 129 3.23 -31.28 -11.02
N LYS A 130 3.61 -31.89 -12.17
CA LYS A 130 4.91 -31.64 -12.82
C LYS A 130 4.98 -30.20 -13.34
N GLU A 131 3.96 -29.74 -14.08
CA GLU A 131 3.87 -28.37 -14.60
C GLU A 131 3.81 -27.34 -13.47
N ILE A 132 3.02 -27.59 -12.42
CA ILE A 132 2.95 -26.74 -11.23
C ILE A 132 4.32 -26.58 -10.60
N ARG A 133 5.08 -27.66 -10.48
CA ARG A 133 6.42 -27.64 -9.92
C ARG A 133 7.41 -26.86 -10.81
N GLU A 134 7.34 -27.03 -12.12
CA GLU A 134 8.17 -26.31 -13.09
C GLU A 134 7.86 -24.81 -13.06
N GLU A 135 6.57 -24.42 -13.08
CA GLU A 135 6.14 -23.03 -12.98
C GLU A 135 6.53 -22.39 -11.62
N SER A 136 6.39 -23.14 -10.52
CA SER A 136 6.82 -22.67 -9.19
C SER A 136 8.32 -22.41 -9.14
N ALA A 137 9.14 -23.27 -9.73
CA ALA A 137 10.59 -23.07 -9.85
C ALA A 137 10.90 -21.87 -10.77
N GLY A 138 10.16 -21.72 -11.87
CA GLY A 138 10.26 -20.57 -12.77
C GLY A 138 9.95 -19.24 -12.06
N MET A 139 8.96 -19.22 -11.16
CA MET A 139 8.66 -18.04 -10.35
C MET A 139 9.80 -17.70 -9.38
N LEU A 140 10.41 -18.70 -8.73
CA LEU A 140 11.59 -18.45 -7.87
C LEU A 140 12.77 -17.89 -8.67
N GLN A 141 12.97 -18.36 -9.90
CA GLN A 141 14.01 -17.82 -10.79
C GLN A 141 13.72 -16.36 -11.17
N LYS A 142 12.47 -16.03 -11.52
CA LYS A 142 12.04 -14.64 -11.86
C LYS A 142 12.31 -13.66 -10.74
N VAL A 143 12.11 -14.07 -9.50
CA VAL A 143 12.39 -13.21 -8.33
C VAL A 143 13.85 -13.25 -7.89
N GLY A 144 14.74 -13.89 -8.67
CA GLY A 144 16.18 -13.89 -8.44
C GLY A 144 16.63 -14.79 -7.29
N ILE A 145 15.92 -15.88 -7.04
CA ILE A 145 16.37 -16.92 -6.08
C ILE A 145 17.29 -17.88 -6.83
N SER A 146 18.51 -18.06 -6.32
CA SER A 146 19.48 -19.03 -6.84
C SER A 146 19.05 -20.47 -6.56
N ASP A 147 19.41 -21.39 -7.46
CA ASP A 147 19.11 -22.82 -7.35
C ASP A 147 17.61 -23.15 -7.09
N PRO A 148 16.68 -22.62 -7.89
CA PRO A 148 15.24 -22.74 -7.65
C PRO A 148 14.80 -24.20 -7.53
N GLY A 149 15.42 -25.13 -8.27
CA GLY A 149 15.13 -26.57 -8.21
C GLY A 149 15.46 -27.23 -6.86
N LYS A 150 16.42 -26.65 -6.10
CA LYS A 150 16.72 -27.06 -4.72
C LYS A 150 15.80 -26.34 -3.74
N ARG A 151 15.69 -25.00 -3.88
CA ARG A 151 14.95 -24.12 -2.96
C ARG A 151 13.46 -24.43 -2.88
N ILE A 152 12.87 -24.94 -3.95
CA ILE A 152 11.46 -25.36 -4.00
C ILE A 152 11.12 -26.45 -2.97
N ASN A 153 12.12 -27.27 -2.57
CA ASN A 153 11.96 -28.35 -1.59
C ASN A 153 12.26 -27.92 -0.14
N GLU A 154 12.76 -26.71 0.05
CA GLU A 154 13.11 -26.19 1.37
C GLU A 154 11.89 -25.61 2.09
N TYR A 155 12.02 -25.47 3.40
CA TYR A 155 11.04 -24.81 4.25
C TYR A 155 11.42 -23.32 4.46
N PRO A 156 10.44 -22.45 4.79
CA PRO A 156 10.73 -21.04 5.01
C PRO A 156 11.85 -20.74 6.03
N HIS A 157 12.00 -21.56 7.05
CA HIS A 157 13.02 -21.37 8.07
C HIS A 157 14.46 -21.73 7.61
N HIS A 158 14.61 -22.39 6.45
CA HIS A 158 15.92 -22.69 5.85
C HIS A 158 16.47 -21.56 4.97
N ILE A 159 15.71 -20.49 4.74
CA ILE A 159 16.09 -19.39 3.86
C ILE A 159 16.12 -18.06 4.62
N SER A 160 16.90 -17.09 4.12
CA SER A 160 17.03 -15.75 4.72
C SER A 160 15.74 -14.94 4.63
N GLY A 161 15.63 -13.85 5.41
CA GLY A 161 14.48 -12.93 5.36
C GLY A 161 14.24 -12.34 3.97
N GLY A 162 15.29 -11.89 3.30
CA GLY A 162 15.19 -11.37 1.93
C GLY A 162 14.75 -12.45 0.92
N MET A 163 15.15 -13.71 1.10
CA MET A 163 14.67 -14.81 0.28
C MET A 163 13.18 -15.11 0.56
N ARG A 164 12.73 -15.07 1.82
CA ARG A 164 11.30 -15.21 2.15
C ARG A 164 10.47 -14.13 1.49
N GLN A 165 10.96 -12.89 1.51
CA GLN A 165 10.30 -11.77 0.81
C GLN A 165 10.19 -12.04 -0.70
N ARG A 166 11.25 -12.51 -1.34
CA ARG A 166 11.21 -12.90 -2.76
C ARG A 166 10.22 -14.04 -3.04
N VAL A 167 10.11 -15.02 -2.14
CA VAL A 167 9.09 -16.08 -2.25
C VAL A 167 7.68 -15.51 -2.18
N MET A 168 7.40 -14.57 -1.26
CA MET A 168 6.10 -13.90 -1.17
C MET A 168 5.77 -13.11 -2.45
N ILE A 169 6.76 -12.40 -3.00
CA ILE A 169 6.61 -11.71 -4.28
C ILE A 169 6.31 -12.72 -5.40
N ALA A 170 7.01 -13.86 -5.44
CA ALA A 170 6.75 -14.94 -6.40
C ALA A 170 5.31 -15.45 -6.31
N MET A 171 4.80 -15.71 -5.08
CA MET A 171 3.42 -16.12 -4.86
C MET A 171 2.42 -15.05 -5.30
N ALA A 172 2.66 -13.79 -4.95
CA ALA A 172 1.78 -12.68 -5.32
C ALA A 172 1.68 -12.46 -6.84
N LEU A 173 2.75 -12.78 -7.57
CA LEU A 173 2.85 -12.58 -9.03
C LEU A 173 2.54 -13.83 -9.86
N ALA A 174 2.34 -14.99 -9.24
CA ALA A 174 2.13 -16.27 -9.92
C ALA A 174 0.96 -16.23 -10.92
N CYS A 175 -0.10 -15.47 -10.63
CA CYS A 175 -1.26 -15.30 -11.50
C CYS A 175 -1.20 -14.06 -12.41
N LYS A 176 -0.07 -13.35 -12.49
CA LYS A 176 0.09 -12.10 -13.29
C LYS A 176 -1.03 -11.10 -13.03
N PRO A 177 -1.15 -10.56 -11.81
CA PRO A 177 -2.27 -9.69 -11.43
C PRO A 177 -2.26 -8.37 -12.22
N ASP A 178 -3.44 -7.75 -12.35
CA ASP A 178 -3.56 -6.39 -12.90
C ASP A 178 -3.07 -5.32 -11.91
N ILE A 179 -3.22 -5.62 -10.59
CA ILE A 179 -2.79 -4.74 -9.49
C ILE A 179 -2.06 -5.56 -8.43
N LEU A 180 -0.89 -5.05 -8.02
CA LEU A 180 -0.17 -5.52 -6.85
C LEU A 180 -0.25 -4.47 -5.74
N ILE A 181 -0.80 -4.82 -4.59
CA ILE A 181 -0.75 -4.00 -3.38
C ILE A 181 0.44 -4.47 -2.55
N ALA A 182 1.41 -3.61 -2.33
CA ALA A 182 2.61 -3.90 -1.54
C ALA A 182 2.57 -3.09 -0.24
N ASP A 183 2.17 -3.73 0.85
CA ASP A 183 2.04 -3.10 2.17
C ASP A 183 3.33 -3.28 2.96
N GLU A 184 4.13 -2.23 3.02
CA GLU A 184 5.46 -2.18 3.66
C GLU A 184 6.37 -3.37 3.26
N PRO A 185 6.55 -3.64 1.96
CA PRO A 185 7.16 -4.87 1.47
C PRO A 185 8.65 -5.02 1.83
N THR A 186 9.26 -4.01 2.40
CA THR A 186 10.68 -3.99 2.75
C THR A 186 10.95 -3.75 4.24
N THR A 187 9.91 -3.73 5.06
CA THR A 187 10.05 -3.59 6.53
C THR A 187 10.85 -4.75 7.09
N ALA A 188 11.73 -4.46 8.04
CA ALA A 188 12.66 -5.41 8.69
C ALA A 188 13.75 -6.02 7.77
N LEU A 189 13.99 -5.44 6.59
CA LEU A 189 15.10 -5.80 5.71
C LEU A 189 16.22 -4.75 5.82
N ASP A 190 17.46 -5.18 5.59
CA ASP A 190 18.58 -4.25 5.47
C ASP A 190 18.46 -3.42 4.18
N VAL A 191 19.12 -2.24 4.16
CA VAL A 191 19.01 -1.25 3.08
C VAL A 191 19.37 -1.84 1.71
N THR A 192 20.35 -2.74 1.67
CA THR A 192 20.81 -3.35 0.41
C THR A 192 19.74 -4.31 -0.15
N ILE A 193 19.17 -5.15 0.70
CA ILE A 193 18.09 -6.06 0.30
C ILE A 193 16.81 -5.26 -0.05
N GLN A 194 16.53 -4.19 0.69
CA GLN A 194 15.42 -3.30 0.37
C GLN A 194 15.54 -2.74 -1.07
N ALA A 195 16.70 -2.17 -1.43
CA ALA A 195 16.93 -1.67 -2.79
C ALA A 195 16.72 -2.77 -3.85
N GLN A 196 17.29 -3.97 -3.61
CA GLN A 196 17.12 -5.10 -4.53
C GLN A 196 15.66 -5.55 -4.70
N ILE A 197 14.84 -5.49 -3.65
CA ILE A 197 13.41 -5.83 -3.71
C ILE A 197 12.64 -4.76 -4.51
N ILE A 198 12.97 -3.50 -4.30
CA ILE A 198 12.35 -2.38 -5.02
C ILE A 198 12.67 -2.48 -6.52
N ASP A 199 13.93 -2.68 -6.88
CA ASP A 199 14.36 -2.86 -8.27
C ASP A 199 13.67 -4.05 -8.93
N LEU A 200 13.57 -5.17 -8.20
CA LEU A 200 12.84 -6.35 -8.66
C LEU A 200 11.37 -6.02 -8.96
N MET A 201 10.68 -5.33 -8.05
CA MET A 201 9.27 -4.99 -8.22
C MET A 201 9.07 -4.04 -9.42
N LYS A 202 9.96 -3.06 -9.60
CA LYS A 202 9.94 -2.15 -10.74
C LYS A 202 10.16 -2.89 -12.06
N LYS A 203 11.17 -3.75 -12.13
CA LYS A 203 11.42 -4.59 -13.31
C LYS A 203 10.20 -5.45 -13.67
N LEU A 204 9.59 -6.10 -12.69
CA LEU A 204 8.41 -6.94 -12.93
C LEU A 204 7.18 -6.11 -13.33
N GLN A 205 7.04 -4.89 -12.84
CA GLN A 205 6.00 -3.94 -13.25
C GLN A 205 6.21 -3.50 -14.71
N ASP A 206 7.44 -3.18 -15.12
CA ASP A 206 7.78 -2.83 -16.50
C ASP A 206 7.50 -4.00 -17.47
N GLU A 207 7.82 -5.24 -17.06
CA GLU A 207 7.59 -6.44 -17.86
C GLU A 207 6.12 -6.81 -18.03
N THR A 208 5.30 -6.60 -17.01
CA THR A 208 3.90 -7.05 -16.98
C THR A 208 2.88 -5.95 -17.28
N GLY A 209 3.25 -4.70 -17.10
CA GLY A 209 2.34 -3.56 -17.18
C GLY A 209 1.29 -3.52 -16.08
N MET A 210 1.49 -4.26 -14.96
CA MET A 210 0.61 -4.20 -13.79
C MET A 210 0.70 -2.83 -13.11
N ALA A 211 -0.37 -2.44 -12.43
CA ALA A 211 -0.32 -1.30 -11.52
C ALA A 211 0.20 -1.72 -10.15
N ILE A 212 0.88 -0.83 -9.43
CA ILE A 212 1.32 -1.08 -8.06
C ILE A 212 0.75 -0.02 -7.12
N ILE A 213 0.18 -0.45 -6.00
CA ILE A 213 -0.11 0.41 -4.85
C ILE A 213 0.98 0.12 -3.82
N PHE A 214 1.90 1.08 -3.65
CA PHE A 214 3.06 0.93 -2.77
C PHE A 214 2.80 1.67 -1.45
N ILE A 215 2.61 0.94 -0.37
CA ILE A 215 2.38 1.49 0.96
C ILE A 215 3.69 1.44 1.74
N THR A 216 4.15 2.60 2.21
CA THR A 216 5.37 2.70 3.03
C THR A 216 5.38 3.99 3.84
N HIS A 217 6.21 4.02 4.88
CA HIS A 217 6.58 5.24 5.59
C HIS A 217 7.89 5.87 5.06
N ALA A 218 8.60 5.17 4.15
CA ALA A 218 9.88 5.61 3.58
C ALA A 218 9.66 6.50 2.35
N LEU A 219 9.60 7.81 2.55
CA LEU A 219 9.40 8.79 1.46
C LEU A 219 10.49 8.73 0.38
N GLY A 220 11.72 8.36 0.73
CA GLY A 220 12.81 8.17 -0.25
C GLY A 220 12.49 7.09 -1.27
N VAL A 221 11.90 5.97 -0.83
CA VAL A 221 11.44 4.89 -1.71
C VAL A 221 10.35 5.39 -2.66
N ILE A 222 9.38 6.15 -2.14
CA ILE A 222 8.31 6.72 -2.95
C ILE A 222 8.83 7.69 -4.01
N ALA A 223 9.82 8.51 -3.67
CA ALA A 223 10.44 9.42 -4.62
C ALA A 223 11.07 8.73 -5.83
N GLU A 224 11.58 7.51 -5.62
CA GLU A 224 12.26 6.71 -6.64
C GLU A 224 11.32 5.83 -7.46
N THR A 225 10.20 5.38 -6.85
CA THR A 225 9.40 4.30 -7.42
C THR A 225 8.04 4.74 -7.94
N SER A 226 7.48 5.84 -7.43
CA SER A 226 6.07 6.16 -7.65
C SER A 226 5.87 7.23 -8.73
N ASP A 227 4.78 7.11 -9.49
CA ASP A 227 4.32 8.14 -10.42
C ASP A 227 3.53 9.22 -9.67
N SER A 228 2.68 8.80 -8.74
CA SER A 228 1.83 9.67 -7.94
C SER A 228 1.86 9.26 -6.46
N VAL A 229 1.54 10.20 -5.58
CA VAL A 229 1.58 10.00 -4.13
C VAL A 229 0.29 10.45 -3.48
N LEU A 230 -0.23 9.61 -2.60
CA LEU A 230 -1.36 9.87 -1.70
C LEU A 230 -0.83 9.96 -0.27
N VAL A 231 -0.88 11.14 0.32
CA VAL A 231 -0.49 11.37 1.72
C VAL A 231 -1.71 11.22 2.61
N MET A 232 -1.66 10.27 3.55
CA MET A 232 -2.75 10.02 4.50
C MET A 232 -2.39 10.49 5.91
N TYR A 233 -3.34 11.11 6.58
CA TYR A 233 -3.25 11.48 7.99
C TYR A 233 -4.53 11.10 8.73
N ALA A 234 -4.39 10.32 9.79
CA ALA A 234 -5.50 9.93 10.69
C ALA A 234 -6.79 9.52 9.95
N GLY A 235 -6.67 8.65 8.93
CA GLY A 235 -7.79 8.10 8.17
C GLY A 235 -8.29 8.94 7.00
N LYS A 236 -7.71 10.11 6.73
CA LYS A 236 -8.09 11.00 5.62
C LYS A 236 -6.93 11.25 4.66
N VAL A 237 -7.27 11.64 3.43
CA VAL A 237 -6.28 12.14 2.46
C VAL A 237 -5.95 13.58 2.84
N ALA A 238 -4.67 13.86 3.09
CA ALA A 238 -4.16 15.20 3.32
C ALA A 238 -3.77 15.87 1.99
N GLU A 239 -3.09 15.13 1.11
CA GLU A 239 -2.60 15.64 -0.17
C GLU A 239 -2.44 14.49 -1.17
N LYS A 240 -2.72 14.76 -2.46
CA LYS A 240 -2.48 13.85 -3.58
C LYS A 240 -1.87 14.64 -4.72
N ALA A 241 -0.73 14.19 -5.26
CA ALA A 241 -0.06 14.83 -6.39
C ALA A 241 0.85 13.85 -7.15
N PRO A 242 1.28 14.17 -8.38
CA PRO A 242 2.44 13.54 -9.00
C PRO A 242 3.67 13.66 -8.10
N VAL A 243 4.49 12.60 -8.04
CA VAL A 243 5.64 12.54 -7.12
C VAL A 243 6.54 13.76 -7.24
N GLY A 244 6.88 14.17 -8.47
CA GLY A 244 7.74 15.32 -8.71
C GLY A 244 7.18 16.65 -8.19
N LYS A 245 5.85 16.85 -8.26
CA LYS A 245 5.17 18.03 -7.68
C LYS A 245 5.17 17.97 -6.16
N LEU A 246 4.78 16.84 -5.57
CA LEU A 246 4.69 16.69 -4.11
C LEU A 246 6.03 16.99 -3.42
N PHE A 247 7.15 16.53 -4.01
CA PHE A 247 8.48 16.75 -3.44
C PHE A 247 9.02 18.18 -3.65
N LYS A 248 8.66 18.83 -4.75
CA LYS A 248 9.10 20.21 -5.05
C LYS A 248 8.23 21.28 -4.38
N GLU A 249 6.92 21.06 -4.38
CA GLU A 249 5.91 22.03 -3.97
C GLU A 249 4.86 21.37 -3.07
N PRO A 250 5.25 20.83 -1.89
CA PRO A 250 4.29 20.26 -0.96
C PRO A 250 3.35 21.37 -0.45
N MET A 251 2.06 21.09 -0.45
CA MET A 251 1.04 22.08 -0.08
C MET A 251 0.60 21.88 1.38
N HIS A 252 0.19 20.69 1.76
CA HIS A 252 -0.32 20.45 3.10
C HIS A 252 0.78 20.59 4.16
N PRO A 253 0.55 21.31 5.28
CA PRO A 253 1.55 21.49 6.34
C PRO A 253 2.09 20.17 6.90
N TYR A 254 1.29 19.12 6.93
CA TYR A 254 1.73 17.78 7.30
C TYR A 254 2.73 17.20 6.29
N THR A 255 2.45 17.29 4.99
CA THR A 255 3.37 16.86 3.92
C THR A 255 4.70 17.60 4.00
N LYS A 256 4.66 18.93 4.22
CA LYS A 256 5.86 19.75 4.44
C LYS A 256 6.68 19.22 5.63
N GLY A 257 6.00 18.93 6.75
CA GLY A 257 6.63 18.37 7.94
C GLY A 257 7.28 17.00 7.69
N LEU A 258 6.59 16.10 6.97
CA LEU A 258 7.13 14.78 6.59
C LEU A 258 8.39 14.91 5.74
N LEU A 259 8.38 15.76 4.70
CA LEU A 259 9.52 15.96 3.81
C LEU A 259 10.70 16.60 4.53
N LEU A 260 10.46 17.53 5.45
CA LEU A 260 11.51 18.15 6.27
C LEU A 260 12.14 17.15 7.28
N SER A 261 11.45 16.06 7.59
CA SER A 261 11.95 15.02 8.50
C SER A 261 12.87 14.01 7.81
N ILE A 262 13.00 14.08 6.47
CA ILE A 262 13.91 13.19 5.71
C ILE A 262 15.36 13.63 5.95
N PRO A 263 16.27 12.71 6.35
CA PRO A 263 17.68 13.01 6.44
C PRO A 263 18.25 13.43 5.08
N ARG A 264 18.88 14.60 5.01
CA ARG A 264 19.60 15.03 3.81
C ARG A 264 21.05 14.53 3.85
N LEU A 265 21.54 13.98 2.74
CA LEU A 265 22.92 13.54 2.61
C LEU A 265 23.90 14.74 2.60
N GLU A 266 23.42 15.90 2.12
CA GLU A 266 24.16 17.15 2.07
C GLU A 266 23.80 18.01 3.28
N GLY A 267 24.72 18.23 4.20
CA GLY A 267 24.52 19.07 5.37
C GLY A 267 25.61 18.92 6.41
N LYS A 268 25.63 19.83 7.40
CA LYS A 268 26.56 19.72 8.56
C LYS A 268 26.23 18.43 9.32
N ARG A 269 27.21 17.56 9.52
CA ARG A 269 27.11 16.37 10.39
C ARG A 269 26.53 16.79 11.75
N LYS A 270 25.51 16.04 12.25
CA LYS A 270 24.82 16.27 13.54
C LYS A 270 23.79 17.43 13.56
N THR A 271 23.19 17.80 12.42
CA THR A 271 21.99 18.66 12.43
C THR A 271 20.80 17.88 12.99
N ARG A 272 20.08 18.48 13.94
CA ARG A 272 18.85 17.90 14.48
C ARG A 272 17.80 17.88 13.35
N LEU A 273 17.23 16.70 13.08
CA LEU A 273 16.17 16.57 12.08
C LEU A 273 14.92 17.34 12.54
N HIS A 274 14.18 17.85 11.57
CA HIS A 274 12.87 18.42 11.83
C HIS A 274 11.93 17.32 12.31
N VAL A 275 11.17 17.56 13.36
CA VAL A 275 10.19 16.61 13.89
C VAL A 275 8.83 17.31 13.92
N ILE A 276 7.81 16.67 13.38
CA ILE A 276 6.43 17.15 13.54
C ILE A 276 6.06 17.02 15.01
N LYS A 277 5.79 18.14 15.67
CA LYS A 277 5.51 18.18 17.13
C LYS A 277 4.23 17.40 17.46
N GLY A 278 4.23 16.75 18.63
CA GLY A 278 3.10 15.97 19.12
C GLY A 278 3.00 14.57 18.48
N MET A 279 2.04 13.79 18.93
CA MET A 279 1.74 12.46 18.40
C MET A 279 0.49 12.49 17.53
N VAL A 280 0.34 11.51 16.65
CA VAL A 280 -0.92 11.26 15.95
C VAL A 280 -1.97 10.93 17.00
N PRO A 281 -3.09 11.65 17.06
CA PRO A 281 -4.15 11.34 18.02
C PRO A 281 -4.70 9.93 17.75
N ALA A 282 -5.07 9.23 18.81
CA ALA A 282 -5.80 8.00 18.67
C ALA A 282 -7.12 8.23 17.92
N LEU A 283 -7.56 7.26 17.13
CA LEU A 283 -8.73 7.43 16.26
C LEU A 283 -10.04 7.71 17.03
N HIS A 284 -10.08 7.40 18.33
CA HIS A 284 -11.20 7.73 19.22
C HIS A 284 -11.08 9.13 19.88
N GLU A 285 -9.92 9.79 19.72
CA GLU A 285 -9.62 11.12 20.28
C GLU A 285 -9.39 12.16 19.18
N LEU A 286 -9.93 11.91 17.98
CA LEU A 286 -9.75 12.81 16.87
C LEU A 286 -10.39 14.17 17.16
N PRO A 287 -9.69 15.28 16.87
CA PRO A 287 -10.26 16.61 17.04
C PRO A 287 -11.39 16.85 16.02
N ASP A 288 -12.35 17.70 16.38
CA ASP A 288 -13.31 18.23 15.41
C ASP A 288 -12.61 19.00 14.31
N GLY A 289 -13.21 19.07 13.12
CA GLY A 289 -12.66 19.78 11.97
C GLY A 289 -11.43 19.11 11.37
N CYS A 290 -10.36 19.87 11.15
CA CYS A 290 -9.12 19.35 10.59
C CYS A 290 -8.39 18.44 11.58
N ARG A 291 -8.19 17.19 11.25
CA ARG A 291 -7.53 16.20 12.14
C ARG A 291 -6.07 16.56 12.46
N PHE A 292 -5.40 17.34 11.61
CA PHE A 292 -4.03 17.79 11.82
C PHE A 292 -3.92 19.08 12.66
N ARG A 293 -5.04 19.78 12.98
CA ARG A 293 -5.02 21.12 13.59
C ARG A 293 -4.15 21.23 14.85
N ASN A 294 -4.14 20.22 15.71
CA ASN A 294 -3.38 20.24 16.98
C ASN A 294 -1.85 20.15 16.79
N ARG A 295 -1.40 19.77 15.60
CA ARG A 295 0.02 19.64 15.22
C ARG A 295 0.41 20.62 14.11
N CYS A 296 -0.55 21.37 13.57
CA CYS A 296 -0.36 22.25 12.43
C CYS A 296 0.21 23.60 12.88
N PRO A 297 1.37 24.03 12.36
CA PRO A 297 1.91 25.37 12.66
C PRO A 297 1.09 26.49 12.04
N GLU A 298 0.26 26.20 11.01
CA GLU A 298 -0.56 27.13 10.25
C GLU A 298 -2.07 27.00 10.61
N ALA A 299 -2.40 26.49 11.81
CA ALA A 299 -3.78 26.25 12.18
C ALA A 299 -4.57 27.58 12.29
N MET A 300 -5.73 27.61 11.65
CA MET A 300 -6.68 28.73 11.64
C MET A 300 -7.94 28.37 12.45
N ALA A 301 -8.75 29.37 12.80
CA ALA A 301 -10.00 29.17 13.55
C ALA A 301 -10.95 28.18 12.84
N VAL A 302 -11.09 28.27 11.52
CA VAL A 302 -11.92 27.38 10.69
C VAL A 302 -11.49 25.91 10.78
N CYS A 303 -10.20 25.65 11.02
CA CYS A 303 -9.70 24.28 11.19
C CYS A 303 -10.30 23.57 12.42
N GLY A 304 -10.87 24.32 13.34
CA GLY A 304 -11.49 23.79 14.56
C GLY A 304 -12.95 23.36 14.38
N THR A 305 -13.60 23.78 13.31
CA THR A 305 -15.06 23.62 13.15
C THR A 305 -15.45 22.58 12.12
N VAL A 306 -14.83 22.61 10.94
CA VAL A 306 -15.19 21.74 9.81
C VAL A 306 -13.93 21.07 9.25
N SER A 307 -14.06 19.80 8.83
CA SER A 307 -12.99 19.11 8.11
C SER A 307 -12.79 19.74 6.73
N PRO A 308 -11.56 20.11 6.34
CA PRO A 308 -11.34 20.70 5.02
C PRO A 308 -11.72 19.71 3.92
N PRO A 309 -12.46 20.14 2.88
CA PRO A 309 -12.66 19.34 1.68
C PRO A 309 -11.34 19.25 0.89
N ALA A 310 -11.32 18.38 -0.13
CA ALA A 310 -10.21 18.36 -1.07
C ALA A 310 -10.35 19.53 -2.05
N PHE A 311 -9.40 20.45 -2.02
CA PHE A 311 -9.27 21.53 -3.00
C PHE A 311 -8.36 21.08 -4.14
N SER A 312 -8.80 21.27 -5.38
CA SER A 312 -7.98 21.02 -6.57
C SER A 312 -7.14 22.26 -6.87
N ILE A 313 -5.84 22.14 -6.74
CA ILE A 313 -4.88 23.20 -7.09
C ILE A 313 -4.74 23.26 -8.62
N ASP A 314 -4.67 22.08 -9.23
CA ASP A 314 -4.74 21.85 -10.67
C ASP A 314 -5.36 20.47 -10.95
N ASN A 315 -5.27 20.02 -12.21
CA ASN A 315 -5.88 18.74 -12.64
C ASN A 315 -5.30 17.51 -11.94
N GLU A 316 -4.12 17.59 -11.35
CA GLU A 316 -3.37 16.45 -10.81
C GLU A 316 -2.98 16.63 -9.33
N HIS A 317 -3.12 17.85 -8.77
CA HIS A 317 -2.73 18.18 -7.40
C HIS A 317 -3.95 18.56 -6.56
N GLN A 318 -4.22 17.80 -5.52
CA GLN A 318 -5.31 18.00 -4.58
C GLN A 318 -4.76 18.11 -3.16
N VAL A 319 -5.34 19.00 -2.36
CA VAL A 319 -4.94 19.22 -0.97
C VAL A 319 -6.17 19.45 -0.09
N SER A 320 -6.24 18.78 1.07
CA SER A 320 -7.31 18.96 2.06
C SER A 320 -6.87 19.94 3.13
N CYS A 321 -6.76 21.23 2.77
CA CYS A 321 -6.29 22.28 3.67
C CYS A 321 -6.90 23.64 3.35
N TYR A 322 -7.44 24.32 4.35
CA TYR A 322 -8.05 25.67 4.22
C TYR A 322 -7.08 26.78 3.82
N LEU A 323 -5.77 26.56 3.83
CA LEU A 323 -4.82 27.52 3.27
C LEU A 323 -4.99 27.73 1.76
N TYR A 324 -5.74 26.84 1.12
CA TYR A 324 -5.97 26.83 -0.35
C TYR A 324 -7.46 26.88 -0.71
N ALA A 325 -8.30 27.37 0.22
CA ALA A 325 -9.73 27.58 0.03
C ALA A 325 -10.04 28.80 -0.84
#